data_6e5253df3bdec1cb52be778e505ffc58
#
_entry.id   6e5253df3bdec1cb52be778e505ffc58
#
_cell.length_a   1.000
_cell.length_b   1.000
_cell.length_c   1.000
_cell.angle_alpha   90.00
_cell.angle_beta   90.00
_cell.angle_gamma   90.00
#
_symmetry.space_group_name_H-M   'P 1'
#
loop_
_entity.id
_entity.type
_entity.pdbx_description
1 polymer ?
#
loop_
_entity_poly.entity_id
_entity_poly.type
_entity_poly.pdbx_seq_one_letter_code
_entity_poly.pdbx_strand_id
1 'polypeptide(L)'
;MRHYEMMVILDPQLDERTVAPSLDQFLGVVRTQGGSVDKVEIWGKRRLAYEINKRTEGIYAVLDMSCTPATVAELDRQLSLSESILRTKVLRREPKKVKG
;
A
#
# COMPACT_ATOMS: atom_id res chain seq x y z
N MET A 1 -0.90 -19.13 -0.73
CA MET A 1 -0.81 -17.66 -0.76
C MET A 1 0.62 -17.21 -0.58
N ARG A 2 0.90 -16.04 -1.07
CA ARG A 2 2.23 -15.47 -0.94
C ARG A 2 2.19 -14.27 -0.01
N HIS A 3 3.33 -13.95 0.56
CA HIS A 3 3.46 -12.78 1.40
C HIS A 3 4.00 -11.62 0.57
N TYR A 4 3.35 -10.47 0.68
CA TYR A 4 3.77 -9.28 -0.05
C TYR A 4 3.95 -8.11 0.90
N GLU A 5 4.92 -7.29 0.59
CA GLU A 5 5.11 -6.03 1.29
C GLU A 5 5.03 -4.93 0.24
N MET A 6 4.16 -3.98 0.46
CA MET A 6 3.94 -2.90 -0.50
C MET A 6 4.10 -1.55 0.16
N MET A 7 4.79 -0.65 -0.51
CA MET A 7 4.90 0.72 -0.04
C MET A 7 3.95 1.58 -0.86
N VAL A 8 3.22 2.46 -0.17
CA VAL A 8 2.28 3.38 -0.79
C VAL A 8 2.67 4.79 -0.38
N ILE A 9 2.73 5.70 -1.35
CA ILE A 9 2.99 7.10 -1.06
C ILE A 9 1.73 7.87 -1.39
N LEU A 10 1.17 8.52 -0.37
CA LEU A 10 -0.09 9.25 -0.51
C LEU A 10 0.19 10.74 -0.60
N ASP A 11 -0.79 11.47 -1.12
CA ASP A 11 -0.70 12.92 -1.27
C ASP A 11 -0.50 13.57 0.10
N PRO A 12 0.51 14.42 0.27
CA PRO A 12 0.79 15.03 1.58
C PRO A 12 -0.28 16.01 2.03
N GLN A 13 -1.19 16.39 1.15
CA GLN A 13 -2.28 17.27 1.53
C GLN A 13 -3.42 16.55 2.23
N LEU A 14 -3.38 15.21 2.26
CA LEU A 14 -4.40 14.46 2.98
C LEU A 14 -4.25 14.69 4.48
N ASP A 15 -5.39 14.75 5.16
CA ASP A 15 -5.40 14.82 6.61
C ASP A 15 -4.93 13.48 7.13
N GLU A 16 -4.00 13.49 8.06
CA GLU A 16 -3.46 12.24 8.60
C GLU A 16 -4.55 11.35 9.18
N ARG A 17 -5.63 11.96 9.66
CA ARG A 17 -6.73 11.19 10.22
C ARG A 17 -7.52 10.42 9.17
N THR A 18 -7.39 10.79 7.90
CA THR A 18 -8.09 10.09 6.84
C THR A 18 -7.22 9.08 6.13
N VAL A 19 -5.93 9.05 6.42
CA VAL A 19 -5.02 8.15 5.73
C VAL A 19 -5.35 6.68 6.02
N ALA A 20 -5.49 6.33 7.30
CA ALA A 20 -5.78 4.95 7.65
C ALA A 20 -7.12 4.48 7.11
N PRO A 21 -8.23 5.25 7.23
CA PRO A 21 -9.49 4.83 6.62
C PRO A 21 -9.42 4.70 5.11
N SER A 22 -8.67 5.59 4.44
CA SER A 22 -8.52 5.51 2.98
C SER A 22 -7.83 4.23 2.58
N LEU A 23 -6.74 3.90 3.28
CA LEU A 23 -6.02 2.67 2.99
C LEU A 23 -6.89 1.45 3.28
N ASP A 24 -7.68 1.50 4.34
CA ASP A 24 -8.52 0.37 4.71
C ASP A 24 -9.53 0.06 3.62
N GLN A 25 -10.05 1.08 2.93
CA GLN A 25 -10.95 0.86 1.82
C GLN A 25 -10.29 0.02 0.72
N PHE A 26 -9.04 0.35 0.39
CA PHE A 26 -8.33 -0.41 -0.62
C PHE A 26 -8.01 -1.81 -0.12
N LEU A 27 -7.67 -1.93 1.15
CA LEU A 27 -7.35 -3.24 1.72
C LEU A 27 -8.54 -4.17 1.76
N GLY A 28 -9.74 -3.63 1.64
CA GLY A 28 -10.94 -4.44 1.48
C GLY A 28 -10.86 -5.39 0.30
N VAL A 29 -10.12 -5.00 -0.74
CA VAL A 29 -9.92 -5.88 -1.89
C VAL A 29 -9.23 -7.17 -1.47
N VAL A 30 -8.20 -7.04 -0.63
CA VAL A 30 -7.45 -8.20 -0.14
C VAL A 30 -8.37 -9.13 0.66
N ARG A 31 -9.15 -8.56 1.56
CA ARG A 31 -10.04 -9.35 2.40
C ARG A 31 -11.14 -10.03 1.60
N THR A 32 -11.71 -9.30 0.65
CA THR A 32 -12.80 -9.81 -0.18
C THR A 32 -12.34 -10.99 -1.02
N GLN A 33 -11.09 -11.00 -1.44
CA GLN A 33 -10.56 -12.07 -2.26
C GLN A 33 -9.89 -13.17 -1.46
N GLY A 34 -10.13 -13.20 -0.16
CA GLY A 34 -9.67 -14.31 0.67
C GLY A 34 -8.27 -14.16 1.23
N GLY A 35 -7.66 -13.02 1.03
CA GLY A 35 -6.35 -12.77 1.62
C GLY A 35 -6.47 -12.17 3.01
N SER A 36 -5.33 -11.88 3.62
CA SER A 36 -5.30 -11.24 4.92
C SER A 36 -4.35 -10.06 4.89
N VAL A 37 -4.68 -9.04 5.67
CA VAL A 37 -3.80 -7.90 5.86
C VAL A 37 -3.10 -8.13 7.18
N ASP A 38 -1.80 -8.35 7.12
CA ASP A 38 -1.03 -8.74 8.29
C ASP A 38 -0.54 -7.54 9.09
N LYS A 39 -0.26 -6.44 8.41
CA LYS A 39 0.27 -5.26 9.09
C LYS A 39 0.07 -4.02 8.24
N VAL A 40 -0.22 -2.91 8.88
CA VAL A 40 -0.29 -1.61 8.23
C VAL A 40 0.54 -0.65 9.08
N GLU A 41 1.57 -0.06 8.48
CA GLU A 41 2.38 0.93 9.17
C GLU A 41 2.28 2.24 8.41
N ILE A 42 1.94 3.31 9.09
CA ILE A 42 1.91 4.64 8.50
C ILE A 42 3.11 5.39 9.04
N TRP A 43 4.05 5.68 8.15
CA TRP A 43 5.30 6.32 8.54
C TRP A 43 5.18 7.82 8.66
N GLY A 44 4.12 8.40 8.07
CA GLY A 44 3.92 9.82 8.10
C GLY A 44 4.54 10.53 6.92
N LYS A 45 4.56 11.85 6.99
CA LYS A 45 5.02 12.67 5.90
C LYS A 45 6.55 12.66 5.82
N ARG A 46 7.06 12.43 4.62
CA ARG A 46 8.51 12.39 4.40
C ARG A 46 8.83 13.05 3.08
N ARG A 47 10.07 13.51 2.97
CA ARG A 47 10.53 14.10 1.72
C ARG A 47 10.77 13.01 0.69
N LEU A 48 10.34 13.27 -0.52
CA LEU A 48 10.56 12.34 -1.62
C LEU A 48 11.97 12.49 -2.16
N ALA A 49 12.53 11.39 -2.67
CA ALA A 49 13.84 11.43 -3.29
C ALA A 49 13.83 12.26 -4.56
N TYR A 50 12.68 12.32 -5.22
CA TYR A 50 12.49 13.14 -6.42
C TYR A 50 11.03 13.54 -6.48
N GLU A 51 10.76 14.58 -7.26
CA GLU A 51 9.41 15.12 -7.33
C GLU A 51 8.46 14.16 -8.03
N ILE A 52 7.27 13.98 -7.47
CA ILE A 52 6.22 13.17 -8.07
C ILE A 52 4.99 14.06 -8.18
N ASN A 53 4.48 14.27 -9.40
CA ASN A 53 3.30 15.10 -9.64
C ASN A 53 3.41 16.45 -8.97
N LYS A 54 4.60 17.06 -9.06
CA LYS A 54 4.89 18.37 -8.48
C LYS A 54 4.84 18.37 -6.95
N ARG A 55 4.92 17.19 -6.33
CA ARG A 55 5.01 17.09 -4.89
C ARG A 55 6.43 16.71 -4.50
N THR A 56 6.95 17.36 -3.48
CA THR A 56 8.28 17.06 -2.96
C THR A 56 8.23 16.26 -1.69
N GLU A 57 7.01 16.06 -1.15
CA GLU A 57 6.79 15.26 0.04
C GLU A 57 5.65 14.30 -0.21
N GLY A 58 5.54 13.28 0.61
CA GLY A 58 4.43 12.35 0.56
C GLY A 58 4.26 11.66 1.89
N ILE A 59 3.09 11.08 2.10
CA ILE A 59 2.82 10.30 3.29
C ILE A 59 3.12 8.85 2.94
N TYR A 60 4.06 8.27 3.67
CA TYR A 60 4.50 6.90 3.41
C TYR A 60 3.72 5.91 4.27
N ALA A 61 3.32 4.82 3.68
CA ALA A 61 2.70 3.72 4.38
C ALA A 61 3.24 2.42 3.83
N VAL A 62 3.40 1.44 4.72
CA VAL A 62 3.88 0.11 4.33
C VAL A 62 2.82 -0.89 4.73
N LEU A 63 2.48 -1.75 3.80
CA LEU A 63 1.43 -2.75 3.98
C LEU A 63 2.02 -4.14 3.85
N ASP A 64 1.74 -4.99 4.83
CA ASP A 64 2.10 -6.41 4.76
C ASP A 64 0.81 -7.19 4.57
N MET A 65 0.80 -8.08 3.61
CA MET A 65 -0.41 -8.84 3.31
C MET A 65 -0.06 -10.22 2.79
N SER A 66 -0.97 -11.15 2.98
CA SER A 66 -0.86 -12.50 2.46
C SER A 66 -2.02 -12.72 1.51
N CYS A 67 -1.74 -12.97 0.25
CA CYS A 67 -2.78 -13.12 -0.77
C CYS A 67 -2.19 -13.72 -2.03
N THR A 68 -3.02 -13.84 -3.05
CA THR A 68 -2.56 -14.34 -4.35
C THR A 68 -1.96 -13.21 -5.17
N PRO A 69 -1.13 -13.54 -6.16
CA PRO A 69 -0.60 -12.51 -7.07
C PRO A 69 -1.69 -11.70 -7.76
N ALA A 70 -2.81 -12.34 -8.10
CA ALA A 70 -3.91 -11.65 -8.75
C ALA A 70 -4.50 -10.58 -7.83
N THR A 71 -4.59 -10.87 -6.53
CA THR A 71 -5.10 -9.92 -5.55
C THR A 71 -4.18 -8.71 -5.43
N VAL A 72 -2.87 -8.94 -5.38
CA VAL A 72 -1.92 -7.83 -5.31
C VAL A 72 -2.01 -6.97 -6.56
N ALA A 73 -2.14 -7.59 -7.72
CA ALA A 73 -2.25 -6.83 -8.97
C ALA A 73 -3.50 -5.97 -8.98
N GLU A 74 -4.61 -6.50 -8.48
CA GLU A 74 -5.85 -5.73 -8.44
C GLU A 74 -5.74 -4.57 -7.43
N LEU A 75 -5.13 -4.82 -6.28
CA LEU A 75 -4.92 -3.77 -5.29
C LEU A 75 -4.05 -2.65 -5.87
N ASP A 76 -2.95 -3.03 -6.51
CA ASP A 76 -2.05 -2.06 -7.11
C ASP A 76 -2.78 -1.24 -8.18
N ARG A 77 -3.61 -1.91 -8.98
CA ARG A 77 -4.38 -1.21 -10.01
C ARG A 77 -5.31 -0.18 -9.40
N GLN A 78 -6.03 -0.54 -8.34
CA GLN A 78 -6.97 0.37 -7.72
C GLN A 78 -6.25 1.53 -7.06
N LEU A 79 -5.14 1.26 -6.40
CA LEU A 79 -4.35 2.34 -5.79
C LEU A 79 -3.84 3.29 -6.86
N SER A 80 -3.37 2.76 -7.98
CA SER A 80 -2.83 3.60 -9.05
C SER A 80 -3.88 4.47 -9.70
N LEU A 81 -5.14 4.08 -9.62
CA LEU A 81 -6.24 4.88 -10.19
C LEU A 81 -6.71 5.99 -9.25
N SER A 82 -6.29 5.96 -8.01
CA SER A 82 -6.73 6.94 -7.03
C SER A 82 -5.90 8.20 -7.12
N GLU A 83 -6.56 9.35 -7.09
CA GLU A 83 -5.86 10.63 -7.12
C GLU A 83 -5.11 10.90 -5.83
N SER A 84 -5.50 10.24 -4.75
CA SER A 84 -4.85 10.42 -3.46
C SER A 84 -3.53 9.67 -3.35
N ILE A 85 -3.26 8.78 -4.29
CA ILE A 85 -2.07 7.94 -4.26
C ILE A 85 -1.07 8.47 -5.27
N LEU A 86 0.11 8.85 -4.80
CA LEU A 86 1.15 9.35 -5.68
C LEU A 86 1.91 8.20 -6.32
N ARG A 87 2.16 7.15 -5.57
CA ARG A 87 2.93 6.04 -6.07
C ARG A 87 2.73 4.81 -5.23
N THR A 88 2.84 3.64 -5.87
CA THR A 88 2.84 2.37 -5.17
C THR A 88 4.05 1.57 -5.62
N LYS A 89 4.55 0.71 -4.74
CA LYS A 89 5.66 -0.15 -5.07
C LYS A 89 5.57 -1.43 -4.27
N VAL A 90 5.65 -2.56 -4.93
CA VAL A 90 5.73 -3.85 -4.25
C VAL A 90 7.19 -4.05 -3.88
N LEU A 91 7.48 -4.07 -2.58
CA LEU A 91 8.83 -4.17 -2.08
C LEU A 91 9.32 -5.60 -1.98
N ARG A 92 8.40 -6.52 -1.67
CA ARG A 92 8.81 -7.89 -1.41
C ARG A 92 7.72 -8.84 -1.83
N ARG A 93 8.11 -9.94 -2.45
CA ARG A 93 7.20 -11.00 -2.84
C ARG A 93 7.80 -12.30 -2.38
N GLU A 94 7.20 -12.91 -1.39
CA GLU A 94 7.71 -14.16 -0.88
C GLU A 94 6.62 -15.19 -0.83
N PRO A 95 6.90 -16.43 -1.17
CA PRO A 95 5.93 -17.47 -0.94
C PRO A 95 5.75 -17.58 0.57
N LYS A 96 4.50 -17.75 0.98
CA LYS A 96 4.26 -17.94 2.39
C LYS A 96 4.70 -19.34 2.74
N LYS A 97 5.68 -19.46 3.58
CA LYS A 97 6.17 -20.76 3.94
C LYS A 97 6.66 -20.77 5.34
N VAL A 98 6.76 -21.92 5.82
CA VAL A 98 7.28 -22.13 7.09
C VAL A 98 8.73 -22.23 6.92
N LYS A 99 9.48 -21.48 7.50
CA LYS A 99 10.70 -21.55 7.30
C LYS A 99 11.31 -22.01 8.19
N GLY A 100 11.64 -22.60 8.06
CA GLY A 100 12.47 -23.16 8.97
C GLY A 100 13.74 -22.50 8.94
#